data_4e4e642821c7895de7e8237d439276d5
#
_entry.id   4e4e642821c7895de7e8237d439276d5
#
_cell.length_a   1.000
_cell.length_b   1.000
_cell.length_c   1.000
_cell.angle_alpha   90.00
_cell.angle_beta   90.00
_cell.angle_gamma   90.00
#
_symmetry.space_group_name_H-M   'P 1'
#
loop_
_entity.id
_entity.type
_entity.pdbx_description
1 polymer ?
#
loop_
_entity_poly.entity_id
_entity_poly.type
_entity_poly.pdbx_seq_one_letter_code
_entity_poly.pdbx_strand_id
1 'polypeptide(L)'
;VLRRSSLAVLVATSALLLASCASTGAAPEQSAGSGGGVTLEHPSIDGLSIDFDAQPKNIVMDCYAYSSLHEYGVEPVALFGYECDNPFVMGDADISNIEVVGTDGEIDVEKLAKLRPDAIIGQGTADGWNWFDEDVNAQITRVAPFVPLPSSETIEGRIADTREIADFFGGDVASEAIVQSDEDLEQAKQAFSDAITDKNLNLMLTSPAKEMLYTGVGFAQAELLEELGATIVGADAPKTGNPWGQVAWEDASTYPADILLVEGYSEDFSFSSELWDALPAVQADQLGAWSSKGAMTASTYAAWLNDVAALVSSSTKVS
;
A
#
# COMPACT_ATOMS: atom_id res chain seq x y z
N VAL A 1 39.89 38.63 -48.80
CA VAL A 1 39.31 39.98 -48.82
C VAL A 1 38.74 40.27 -47.48
N LEU A 2 39.49 40.75 -46.52
CA LEU A 2 39.79 42.10 -46.05
C LEU A 2 38.55 42.95 -45.71
N ARG A 3 38.36 43.33 -44.45
CA ARG A 3 38.71 44.55 -43.67
C ARG A 3 37.90 44.54 -42.41
N ARG A 4 38.44 44.61 -41.18
CA ARG A 4 39.01 45.73 -40.41
C ARG A 4 38.04 46.93 -40.26
N SER A 5 37.63 47.29 -39.06
CA SER A 5 38.15 48.37 -38.17
C SER A 5 37.09 48.64 -37.12
N SER A 6 37.34 48.74 -35.92
CA SER A 6 38.04 49.63 -34.96
C SER A 6 37.07 50.44 -34.08
N LEU A 7 37.28 50.34 -32.79
CA LEU A 7 37.30 51.33 -31.69
C LEU A 7 36.18 52.41 -31.59
N ALA A 8 35.63 52.52 -30.40
CA ALA A 8 35.83 53.73 -29.57
C ALA A 8 35.34 53.54 -28.13
N VAL A 9 36.21 53.82 -27.21
CA VAL A 9 36.09 54.02 -25.77
C VAL A 9 35.43 55.37 -25.52
N LEU A 10 34.57 55.50 -24.48
CA LEU A 10 34.42 56.74 -23.74
C LEU A 10 33.98 56.47 -22.30
N VAL A 11 34.85 56.90 -21.42
CA VAL A 11 34.75 57.04 -19.97
C VAL A 11 34.01 58.34 -19.65
N ALA A 12 33.13 58.34 -18.65
CA ALA A 12 32.83 59.55 -17.88
C ALA A 12 32.26 59.20 -16.51
N THR A 13 32.97 59.57 -15.58
CA THR A 13 33.02 59.70 -14.15
C THR A 13 31.87 60.54 -13.54
N SER A 14 31.59 60.19 -12.26
CA SER A 14 31.25 61.08 -11.10
C SER A 14 29.84 61.52 -10.86
N ALA A 15 29.24 61.17 -9.71
CA ALA A 15 29.10 62.06 -8.56
C ALA A 15 28.49 61.35 -7.36
N LEU A 16 29.19 61.39 -6.23
CA LEU A 16 28.66 61.17 -4.89
C LEU A 16 27.66 62.26 -4.48
N LEU A 17 26.58 61.86 -3.85
CA LEU A 17 25.86 62.72 -2.88
C LEU A 17 25.51 61.88 -1.66
N LEU A 18 26.19 62.17 -0.57
CA LEU A 18 25.89 61.79 0.79
C LEU A 18 24.68 62.63 1.27
N ALA A 19 23.66 62.01 1.76
CA ALA A 19 22.69 62.64 2.65
C ALA A 19 22.41 61.71 3.83
N SER A 20 23.01 62.08 4.96
CA SER A 20 22.76 61.59 6.29
C SER A 20 21.45 62.19 6.80
N CYS A 21 20.56 61.37 7.38
CA CYS A 21 19.71 61.80 8.49
C CYS A 21 19.16 60.60 9.29
N ALA A 22 19.64 60.58 10.52
CA ALA A 22 18.93 60.30 11.78
C ALA A 22 18.09 59.04 11.96
N SER A 23 18.69 58.19 12.74
CA SER A 23 18.20 57.28 13.78
C SER A 23 16.77 57.50 14.29
N THR A 24 15.94 56.45 14.18
CA THR A 24 15.08 55.99 15.25
C THR A 24 15.19 54.48 15.32
N GLY A 25 15.61 53.98 16.49
CA GLY A 25 15.78 52.58 16.75
C GLY A 25 14.44 51.82 16.65
N ALA A 26 14.36 50.96 15.68
CA ALA A 26 13.47 49.84 15.70
C ALA A 26 14.31 48.61 16.13
N ALA A 27 13.90 48.00 17.21
CA ALA A 27 14.44 46.68 17.60
C ALA A 27 14.33 45.72 16.41
N PRO A 28 15.25 44.76 16.28
CA PRO A 28 15.08 43.72 15.29
C PRO A 28 13.80 42.97 15.66
N GLU A 29 12.77 43.09 14.87
CA GLU A 29 11.71 42.06 14.82
C GLU A 29 12.42 40.76 14.54
N GLN A 30 12.48 39.95 15.59
CA GLN A 30 12.67 38.50 15.40
C GLN A 30 11.55 38.08 14.44
N SER A 31 11.93 37.78 13.21
CA SER A 31 11.13 36.94 12.33
C SER A 31 10.86 35.67 13.12
N ALA A 32 9.68 35.61 13.70
CA ALA A 32 9.09 34.35 14.08
C ALA A 32 9.17 33.52 12.80
N GLY A 33 9.98 32.46 12.82
CA GLY A 33 9.99 31.50 11.74
C GLY A 33 8.55 31.04 11.58
N SER A 34 7.95 31.39 10.46
CA SER A 34 6.75 30.73 9.99
C SER A 34 7.14 29.26 9.82
N GLY A 35 6.81 28.42 10.79
CA GLY A 35 6.71 27.00 10.59
C GLY A 35 5.66 26.85 9.49
N GLY A 36 6.13 26.70 8.25
CA GLY A 36 5.24 26.45 7.14
C GLY A 36 4.65 25.07 7.36
N GLY A 37 3.33 24.97 7.50
CA GLY A 37 2.61 23.71 7.43
C GLY A 37 2.96 22.99 6.13
N VAL A 38 2.81 21.68 6.11
CA VAL A 38 2.96 20.85 4.92
C VAL A 38 1.63 20.16 4.62
N THR A 39 1.35 19.94 3.35
CA THR A 39 0.11 19.32 2.89
C THR A 39 0.46 18.04 2.13
N LEU A 40 -0.20 16.94 2.49
CA LEU A 40 -0.22 15.73 1.67
C LEU A 40 -1.43 15.81 0.74
N GLU A 41 -1.19 15.91 -0.55
CA GLU A 41 -2.20 15.61 -1.57
C GLU A 41 -2.26 14.09 -1.72
N HIS A 42 -3.40 13.49 -1.41
CA HIS A 42 -3.48 12.03 -1.38
C HIS A 42 -3.40 11.44 -2.79
N PRO A 43 -2.45 10.51 -3.06
CA PRO A 43 -2.15 10.09 -4.44
C PRO A 43 -3.29 9.35 -5.15
N SER A 44 -4.14 8.62 -4.42
CA SER A 44 -5.21 7.80 -5.00
C SER A 44 -6.63 8.26 -4.64
N ILE A 45 -6.80 9.33 -3.87
CA ILE A 45 -8.12 9.84 -3.49
C ILE A 45 -8.27 11.28 -3.99
N ASP A 46 -8.99 11.43 -5.11
CA ASP A 46 -9.18 12.73 -5.76
C ASP A 46 -9.71 13.80 -4.80
N GLY A 47 -8.98 14.91 -4.70
CA GLY A 47 -9.37 16.07 -3.90
C GLY A 47 -9.20 15.91 -2.40
N LEU A 48 -8.57 14.82 -1.93
CA LEU A 48 -8.20 14.67 -0.53
C LEU A 48 -6.84 15.32 -0.27
N SER A 49 -6.84 16.44 0.47
CA SER A 49 -5.66 17.14 0.95
C SER A 49 -5.65 17.08 2.48
N ILE A 50 -4.54 16.68 3.06
CA ILE A 50 -4.36 16.56 4.51
C ILE A 50 -3.27 17.52 4.95
N ASP A 51 -3.65 18.51 5.79
CA ASP A 51 -2.76 19.53 6.28
C ASP A 51 -2.12 19.13 7.62
N PHE A 52 -0.83 19.41 7.74
CA PHE A 52 -0.05 19.22 8.96
C PHE A 52 0.64 20.53 9.35
N ASP A 53 0.69 20.84 10.64
CA ASP A 53 1.37 22.04 11.15
C ASP A 53 2.87 22.07 10.85
N ALA A 54 3.48 20.89 10.72
CA ALA A 54 4.88 20.67 10.34
C ALA A 54 5.02 19.26 9.75
N GLN A 55 6.19 18.93 9.21
CA GLN A 55 6.51 17.56 8.74
C GLN A 55 6.25 16.54 9.86
N PRO A 56 5.32 15.57 9.68
CA PRO A 56 5.00 14.55 10.68
C PRO A 56 6.22 13.67 11.00
N LYS A 57 6.36 13.32 12.29
CA LYS A 57 7.45 12.47 12.79
C LYS A 57 6.98 11.37 13.73
N ASN A 58 5.97 11.66 14.56
CA ASN A 58 5.38 10.70 15.44
C ASN A 58 4.19 10.07 14.73
N ILE A 59 4.41 8.96 14.06
CA ILE A 59 3.40 8.31 13.23
C ILE A 59 2.87 7.08 13.96
N VAL A 60 1.55 6.93 14.04
CA VAL A 60 0.90 5.70 14.47
C VAL A 60 0.32 5.02 13.24
N MET A 61 0.55 3.73 13.07
CA MET A 61 0.11 3.01 11.88
C MET A 61 -0.78 1.83 12.24
N ASP A 62 -1.71 1.49 11.36
CA ASP A 62 -2.25 0.13 11.41
C ASP A 62 -1.22 -0.87 10.85
N CYS A 63 -1.44 -2.16 11.10
CA CYS A 63 -0.45 -3.16 10.72
C CYS A 63 -0.33 -3.36 9.21
N TYR A 64 -1.39 -3.07 8.45
CA TYR A 64 -1.33 -3.07 6.98
C TYR A 64 -0.52 -1.88 6.43
N ALA A 65 -0.62 -0.71 7.09
CA ALA A 65 0.20 0.44 6.71
C ALA A 65 1.67 0.18 7.00
N TYR A 66 1.98 -0.37 8.18
CA TYR A 66 3.36 -0.67 8.53
C TYR A 66 3.98 -1.73 7.61
N SER A 67 3.26 -2.81 7.32
CA SER A 67 3.74 -3.82 6.36
C SER A 67 4.06 -3.24 4.97
N SER A 68 3.38 -2.15 4.59
CA SER A 68 3.60 -1.49 3.29
C SER A 68 4.67 -0.39 3.33
N LEU A 69 4.93 0.23 4.49
CA LEU A 69 5.79 1.42 4.60
C LEU A 69 7.17 1.14 5.23
N HIS A 70 7.33 0.03 5.95
CA HIS A 70 8.58 -0.29 6.65
C HIS A 70 9.77 -0.48 5.71
N GLU A 71 9.58 -1.06 4.51
CA GLU A 71 10.68 -1.27 3.58
C GLU A 71 11.24 0.07 3.04
N TYR A 72 10.48 1.15 3.11
CA TYR A 72 10.94 2.51 2.80
C TYR A 72 11.59 3.21 4.01
N GLY A 73 11.65 2.54 5.18
CA GLY A 73 12.23 3.09 6.41
C GLY A 73 11.30 4.04 7.16
N VAL A 74 9.98 4.01 6.92
CA VAL A 74 9.01 4.78 7.69
C VAL A 74 8.61 3.99 8.93
N GLU A 75 9.10 4.44 10.10
CA GLU A 75 8.93 3.73 11.37
C GLU A 75 7.83 4.36 12.23
N PRO A 76 6.86 3.57 12.75
CA PRO A 76 5.84 4.07 13.64
C PRO A 76 6.32 4.14 15.10
N VAL A 77 5.73 5.05 15.88
CA VAL A 77 5.88 5.07 17.33
C VAL A 77 4.96 4.06 18.04
N ALA A 78 3.89 3.63 17.35
CA ALA A 78 3.00 2.58 17.83
C ALA A 78 2.19 2.00 16.66
N LEU A 79 1.68 0.77 16.88
CA LEU A 79 0.80 0.06 15.97
C LEU A 79 -0.59 -0.15 16.56
N PHE A 80 -1.57 -0.37 15.68
CA PHE A 80 -2.91 -0.84 16.03
C PHE A 80 -3.49 -1.70 14.90
N GLY A 81 -4.65 -2.30 15.13
CA GLY A 81 -5.43 -2.94 14.08
C GLY A 81 -5.43 -4.46 14.13
N TYR A 82 -5.73 -5.07 13.00
CA TYR A 82 -5.79 -6.52 12.85
C TYR A 82 -4.47 -7.10 12.35
N GLU A 83 -4.24 -8.38 12.72
CA GLU A 83 -3.23 -9.26 12.11
C GLU A 83 -1.77 -8.75 12.24
N CYS A 84 -1.48 -7.96 13.28
CA CYS A 84 -0.13 -7.51 13.58
C CYS A 84 0.84 -8.65 13.95
N ASP A 85 0.33 -9.80 14.31
CA ASP A 85 1.07 -11.03 14.62
C ASP A 85 1.06 -12.06 13.49
N ASN A 86 0.38 -11.75 12.37
CA ASN A 86 0.30 -12.64 11.21
C ASN A 86 1.45 -12.39 10.23
N PRO A 87 2.41 -13.32 10.11
CA PRO A 87 3.54 -13.17 9.17
C PRO A 87 3.12 -12.99 7.71
N PHE A 88 1.94 -13.51 7.33
CA PHE A 88 1.40 -13.36 5.99
C PHE A 88 1.01 -11.90 5.65
N VAL A 89 0.60 -11.12 6.66
CA VAL A 89 0.31 -9.69 6.51
C VAL A 89 1.58 -8.87 6.69
N MET A 90 2.36 -9.19 7.71
CA MET A 90 3.51 -8.38 8.12
C MET A 90 4.77 -8.65 7.29
N GLY A 91 4.84 -9.79 6.59
CA GLY A 91 6.06 -10.15 5.85
C GLY A 91 7.27 -10.26 6.78
N ASP A 92 8.30 -9.49 6.49
CA ASP A 92 9.54 -9.38 7.26
C ASP A 92 9.57 -8.20 8.26
N ALA A 93 8.45 -7.46 8.38
CA ALA A 93 8.35 -6.32 9.32
C ALA A 93 8.48 -6.79 10.78
N ASP A 94 9.52 -6.31 11.47
CA ASP A 94 9.77 -6.64 12.89
C ASP A 94 9.03 -5.68 13.82
N ILE A 95 8.01 -6.19 14.51
CA ILE A 95 7.22 -5.40 15.48
C ILE A 95 7.65 -5.62 16.93
N SER A 96 8.68 -6.41 17.21
CA SER A 96 9.06 -6.84 18.55
C SER A 96 9.36 -5.68 19.54
N ASN A 97 9.73 -4.53 19.02
CA ASN A 97 10.07 -3.33 19.81
C ASN A 97 9.08 -2.18 19.63
N ILE A 98 7.94 -2.39 18.92
CA ILE A 98 6.95 -1.37 18.65
C ILE A 98 5.78 -1.53 19.62
N GLU A 99 5.33 -0.44 20.23
CA GLU A 99 4.20 -0.44 21.14
C GLU A 99 2.90 -0.70 20.37
N VAL A 100 2.03 -1.60 20.86
CA VAL A 100 0.69 -1.81 20.30
C VAL A 100 -0.34 -1.10 21.17
N VAL A 101 -1.12 -0.20 20.57
CA VAL A 101 -2.14 0.61 21.24
C VAL A 101 -3.57 0.15 20.96
N GLY A 102 -3.73 -0.87 20.14
CA GLY A 102 -5.05 -1.45 19.84
C GLY A 102 -4.93 -2.75 19.04
N THR A 103 -5.85 -3.68 19.26
CA THR A 103 -5.95 -4.97 18.56
C THR A 103 -7.42 -5.29 18.27
N ASP A 104 -7.67 -6.12 17.27
CA ASP A 104 -8.98 -6.74 17.01
C ASP A 104 -10.16 -5.76 16.96
N GLY A 105 -9.94 -4.57 16.38
CA GLY A 105 -10.98 -3.54 16.25
C GLY A 105 -11.18 -2.70 17.52
N GLU A 106 -10.35 -2.84 18.52
CA GLU A 106 -10.31 -1.98 19.71
C GLU A 106 -9.05 -1.12 19.73
N ILE A 107 -9.14 0.09 20.29
CA ILE A 107 -8.02 1.01 20.46
C ILE A 107 -8.11 1.74 21.79
N ASP A 108 -6.97 1.83 22.48
CA ASP A 108 -6.83 2.67 23.69
C ASP A 108 -6.57 4.13 23.28
N VAL A 109 -7.65 4.90 23.13
CA VAL A 109 -7.59 6.32 22.72
C VAL A 109 -6.81 7.18 23.71
N GLU A 110 -6.81 6.85 25.03
CA GLU A 110 -6.01 7.60 26.00
C GLU A 110 -4.51 7.33 25.82
N LYS A 111 -4.16 6.11 25.51
CA LYS A 111 -2.78 5.72 25.22
C LYS A 111 -2.31 6.35 23.92
N LEU A 112 -3.13 6.30 22.87
CA LEU A 112 -2.90 7.00 21.60
C LEU A 112 -2.65 8.50 21.82
N ALA A 113 -3.51 9.19 22.54
CA ALA A 113 -3.36 10.62 22.82
C ALA A 113 -2.09 10.96 23.60
N LYS A 114 -1.62 10.07 24.51
CA LYS A 114 -0.36 10.27 25.25
C LYS A 114 0.87 10.21 24.35
N LEU A 115 0.83 9.46 23.25
CA LEU A 115 1.90 9.39 22.26
C LEU A 115 2.02 10.69 21.47
N ARG A 116 0.96 11.52 21.42
CA ARG A 116 0.89 12.76 20.65
C ARG A 116 1.33 12.54 19.20
N PRO A 117 0.67 11.65 18.48
CA PRO A 117 1.01 11.41 17.07
C PRO A 117 0.78 12.67 16.24
N ASP A 118 1.60 12.86 15.22
CA ASP A 118 1.43 13.89 14.20
C ASP A 118 0.50 13.39 13.08
N ALA A 119 0.47 12.08 12.86
CA ALA A 119 -0.37 11.39 11.87
C ALA A 119 -0.76 9.98 12.34
N ILE A 120 -1.92 9.52 11.85
CA ILE A 120 -2.37 8.13 11.96
C ILE A 120 -2.53 7.60 10.53
N ILE A 121 -1.88 6.49 10.18
CA ILE A 121 -1.95 5.91 8.83
C ILE A 121 -2.61 4.54 8.91
N GLY A 122 -3.55 4.24 8.02
CA GLY A 122 -4.19 2.93 7.99
C GLY A 122 -5.21 2.73 6.89
N GLN A 123 -5.78 1.54 6.85
CA GLN A 123 -6.87 1.24 5.92
C GLN A 123 -8.15 1.98 6.34
N GLY A 124 -8.62 2.87 5.47
CA GLY A 124 -9.79 3.67 5.82
C GLY A 124 -10.11 4.76 4.83
N THR A 125 -10.73 5.80 5.36
CA THR A 125 -10.99 7.07 4.68
C THR A 125 -10.41 8.21 5.49
N ALA A 126 -10.51 9.45 5.01
CA ALA A 126 -10.12 10.61 5.81
C ALA A 126 -10.88 10.73 7.16
N ASP A 127 -12.03 10.06 7.28
CA ASP A 127 -12.85 10.04 8.49
C ASP A 127 -12.39 9.00 9.52
N GLY A 128 -11.41 8.13 9.18
CA GLY A 128 -10.79 7.18 10.07
C GLY A 128 -10.69 5.75 9.52
N TRP A 129 -10.45 4.81 10.41
CA TRP A 129 -10.18 3.41 10.10
C TRP A 129 -11.45 2.61 9.80
N ASN A 130 -11.39 1.73 8.82
CA ASN A 130 -12.56 1.00 8.30
C ASN A 130 -13.30 0.11 9.32
N TRP A 131 -12.62 -0.32 10.36
CA TRP A 131 -13.19 -1.28 11.34
C TRP A 131 -13.52 -0.66 12.69
N PHE A 132 -13.32 0.65 12.87
CA PHE A 132 -13.86 1.36 14.03
C PHE A 132 -15.26 1.90 13.74
N ASP A 133 -16.07 2.01 14.79
CA ASP A 133 -17.31 2.74 14.68
C ASP A 133 -17.08 4.26 14.55
N GLU A 134 -18.14 4.99 14.20
CA GLU A 134 -18.07 6.44 13.96
C GLU A 134 -17.60 7.20 15.22
N ASP A 135 -18.00 6.76 16.43
CA ASP A 135 -17.61 7.43 17.67
C ASP A 135 -16.13 7.26 17.98
N VAL A 136 -15.57 6.08 17.73
CA VAL A 136 -14.13 5.81 17.87
C VAL A 136 -13.34 6.58 16.81
N ASN A 137 -13.77 6.55 15.55
CA ASN A 137 -13.14 7.32 14.47
C ASN A 137 -13.14 8.82 14.78
N ALA A 138 -14.25 9.36 15.27
CA ALA A 138 -14.31 10.76 15.68
C ALA A 138 -13.39 11.10 16.87
N GLN A 139 -12.99 10.12 17.69
CA GLN A 139 -12.03 10.34 18.75
C GLN A 139 -10.59 10.31 18.22
N ILE A 140 -10.22 9.32 17.41
CA ILE A 140 -8.85 9.20 16.91
C ILE A 140 -8.49 10.35 15.95
N THR A 141 -9.42 10.80 15.09
CA THR A 141 -9.21 11.92 14.16
C THR A 141 -9.10 13.28 14.86
N ARG A 142 -9.58 13.41 16.11
CA ARG A 142 -9.27 14.58 16.96
C ARG A 142 -7.88 14.54 17.58
N VAL A 143 -7.27 13.35 17.68
CA VAL A 143 -5.91 13.20 18.22
C VAL A 143 -4.88 13.59 17.15
N ALA A 144 -5.04 13.09 15.92
CA ALA A 144 -4.20 13.45 14.79
C ALA A 144 -4.95 13.23 13.45
N PRO A 145 -4.52 13.88 12.36
CA PRO A 145 -5.04 13.60 11.03
C PRO A 145 -4.88 12.12 10.65
N PHE A 146 -5.92 11.55 10.03
CA PHE A 146 -5.88 10.19 9.51
C PHE A 146 -5.52 10.21 8.02
N VAL A 147 -4.53 9.40 7.65
CA VAL A 147 -4.05 9.21 6.27
C VAL A 147 -4.47 7.83 5.81
N PRO A 148 -5.41 7.71 4.89
CA PRO A 148 -5.79 6.43 4.31
C PRO A 148 -4.63 5.77 3.56
N LEU A 149 -4.59 4.45 3.54
CA LEU A 149 -3.74 3.72 2.60
C LEU A 149 -4.24 3.90 1.16
N PRO A 150 -3.37 3.75 0.14
CA PRO A 150 -3.76 3.80 -1.25
C PRO A 150 -4.87 2.84 -1.61
N SER A 151 -5.74 3.26 -2.54
CA SER A 151 -6.88 2.49 -3.03
C SER A 151 -6.89 2.34 -4.56
N SER A 152 -5.74 2.54 -5.21
CA SER A 152 -5.61 2.40 -6.67
C SER A 152 -6.02 1.03 -7.15
N GLU A 153 -6.65 0.98 -8.33
CA GLU A 153 -7.24 -0.24 -8.87
C GLU A 153 -6.17 -1.23 -9.31
N THR A 154 -5.01 -0.75 -9.80
CA THR A 154 -3.90 -1.60 -10.30
C THR A 154 -2.79 -1.80 -9.26
N ILE A 155 -2.04 -2.87 -9.41
CA ILE A 155 -0.86 -3.17 -8.56
C ILE A 155 0.20 -2.08 -8.71
N GLU A 156 0.50 -1.65 -9.93
CA GLU A 156 1.46 -0.59 -10.21
C GLU A 156 1.04 0.74 -9.56
N GLY A 157 -0.26 1.07 -9.64
CA GLY A 157 -0.82 2.24 -8.98
C GLY A 157 -0.65 2.16 -7.47
N ARG A 158 -0.97 1.02 -6.85
CA ARG A 158 -0.79 0.82 -5.39
C ARG A 158 0.66 1.00 -4.95
N ILE A 159 1.62 0.44 -5.69
CA ILE A 159 3.05 0.60 -5.41
C ILE A 159 3.47 2.07 -5.53
N ALA A 160 3.06 2.74 -6.61
CA ALA A 160 3.40 4.15 -6.85
C ALA A 160 2.83 5.05 -5.74
N ASP A 161 1.58 4.88 -5.41
CA ASP A 161 0.89 5.68 -4.39
C ASP A 161 1.45 5.43 -2.99
N THR A 162 1.80 4.17 -2.68
CA THR A 162 2.45 3.82 -1.40
C THR A 162 3.81 4.51 -1.29
N ARG A 163 4.58 4.59 -2.37
CA ARG A 163 5.85 5.32 -2.41
C ARG A 163 5.68 6.81 -2.22
N GLU A 164 4.66 7.40 -2.82
CA GLU A 164 4.37 8.82 -2.64
C GLU A 164 4.02 9.14 -1.19
N ILE A 165 3.22 8.29 -0.53
CA ILE A 165 2.97 8.40 0.90
C ILE A 165 4.29 8.20 1.70
N ALA A 166 5.08 7.19 1.39
CA ALA A 166 6.34 6.94 2.08
C ALA A 166 7.32 8.12 1.95
N ASP A 167 7.49 8.68 0.74
CA ASP A 167 8.34 9.85 0.48
C ASP A 167 7.88 11.06 1.31
N PHE A 168 6.56 11.33 1.36
CA PHE A 168 6.01 12.40 2.18
C PHE A 168 6.38 12.23 3.66
N PHE A 169 6.37 11.02 4.18
CA PHE A 169 6.76 10.72 5.57
C PHE A 169 8.28 10.54 5.77
N GLY A 170 9.08 10.84 4.75
CA GLY A 170 10.55 10.86 4.81
C GLY A 170 11.20 9.49 4.57
N GLY A 171 10.48 8.57 3.96
CA GLY A 171 10.99 7.27 3.54
C GLY A 171 12.01 7.38 2.40
N ASP A 172 12.94 6.44 2.31
CA ASP A 172 13.90 6.32 1.20
C ASP A 172 13.31 5.46 0.08
N VAL A 173 12.57 6.12 -0.82
CA VAL A 173 11.88 5.48 -1.96
C VAL A 173 12.78 5.24 -3.18
N ALA A 174 14.05 5.65 -3.10
CA ALA A 174 15.01 5.55 -4.19
C ALA A 174 16.27 4.76 -3.78
N SER A 175 16.24 4.03 -2.67
CA SER A 175 17.33 3.18 -2.24
C SER A 175 17.64 2.09 -3.28
N GLU A 176 18.87 1.57 -3.24
CA GLU A 176 19.30 0.49 -4.14
C GLU A 176 18.40 -0.76 -3.98
N ALA A 177 17.91 -1.03 -2.76
CA ALA A 177 16.98 -2.12 -2.47
C ALA A 177 15.62 -1.91 -3.16
N ILE A 178 15.07 -0.69 -3.12
CA ILE A 178 13.79 -0.38 -3.78
C ILE A 178 13.91 -0.47 -5.31
N VAL A 179 15.00 0.01 -5.88
CA VAL A 179 15.27 -0.15 -7.33
C VAL A 179 15.37 -1.63 -7.70
N GLN A 180 16.06 -2.43 -6.88
CA GLN A 180 16.18 -3.86 -7.11
C GLN A 180 14.82 -4.56 -7.03
N SER A 181 13.95 -4.19 -6.07
CA SER A 181 12.62 -4.79 -5.94
C SER A 181 11.72 -4.51 -7.17
N ASP A 182 11.89 -3.36 -7.84
CA ASP A 182 11.21 -3.09 -9.11
C ASP A 182 11.67 -4.02 -10.23
N GLU A 183 12.99 -4.24 -10.34
CA GLU A 183 13.55 -5.17 -11.32
C GLU A 183 13.09 -6.61 -11.05
N ASP A 184 13.04 -7.00 -9.77
CA ASP A 184 12.58 -8.32 -9.34
C ASP A 184 11.08 -8.52 -9.65
N LEU A 185 10.25 -7.49 -9.50
CA LEU A 185 8.83 -7.53 -9.88
C LEU A 185 8.66 -7.75 -11.38
N GLU A 186 9.39 -7.02 -12.22
CA GLU A 186 9.32 -7.21 -13.67
C GLU A 186 9.80 -8.61 -14.09
N GLN A 187 10.82 -9.14 -13.43
CA GLN A 187 11.26 -10.53 -13.67
C GLN A 187 10.22 -11.54 -13.21
N ALA A 188 9.53 -11.32 -12.09
CA ALA A 188 8.47 -12.18 -11.59
C ALA A 188 7.24 -12.18 -12.51
N LYS A 189 6.86 -11.01 -13.06
CA LYS A 189 5.80 -10.91 -14.09
C LYS A 189 6.15 -11.74 -15.32
N GLN A 190 7.37 -11.64 -15.80
CA GLN A 190 7.82 -12.44 -16.94
C GLN A 190 7.82 -13.94 -16.62
N ALA A 191 8.32 -14.34 -15.44
CA ALA A 191 8.35 -15.72 -15.00
C ALA A 191 6.94 -16.33 -14.91
N PHE A 192 5.97 -15.58 -14.38
CA PHE A 192 4.57 -16.02 -14.34
C PHE A 192 3.99 -16.16 -15.76
N SER A 193 4.19 -15.15 -16.62
CA SER A 193 3.70 -15.20 -18.00
C SER A 193 4.27 -16.39 -18.78
N ASP A 194 5.55 -16.69 -18.60
CA ASP A 194 6.19 -17.88 -19.20
C ASP A 194 5.60 -19.18 -18.63
N ALA A 195 5.34 -19.23 -17.33
CA ALA A 195 4.79 -20.40 -16.64
C ALA A 195 3.35 -20.73 -17.07
N ILE A 196 2.50 -19.73 -17.28
CA ILE A 196 1.08 -19.91 -17.66
C ILE A 196 0.90 -20.13 -19.16
N THR A 197 1.87 -19.70 -20.00
CA THR A 197 1.80 -19.87 -21.44
C THR A 197 1.61 -21.35 -21.80
N ASP A 198 0.65 -21.65 -22.67
CA ASP A 198 0.28 -22.98 -23.15
C ASP A 198 -0.27 -23.97 -22.09
N LYS A 199 -0.42 -23.55 -20.82
CA LYS A 199 -0.95 -24.42 -19.75
C LYS A 199 -2.47 -24.61 -19.80
N ASN A 200 -3.23 -23.63 -20.29
CA ASN A 200 -4.70 -23.63 -20.32
C ASN A 200 -5.32 -24.00 -18.97
N LEU A 201 -4.78 -23.42 -17.89
CA LEU A 201 -5.26 -23.59 -16.51
C LEU A 201 -6.18 -22.42 -16.12
N ASN A 202 -7.21 -22.74 -15.35
CA ASN A 202 -8.08 -21.74 -14.70
C ASN A 202 -7.60 -21.53 -13.27
N LEU A 203 -7.41 -20.29 -12.88
CA LEU A 203 -7.05 -19.87 -11.53
C LEU A 203 -8.25 -19.22 -10.84
N MET A 204 -8.40 -19.42 -9.56
CA MET A 204 -9.40 -18.75 -8.73
C MET A 204 -8.72 -18.16 -7.50
N LEU A 205 -8.83 -16.83 -7.32
CA LEU A 205 -8.53 -16.20 -6.04
C LEU A 205 -9.74 -16.39 -5.13
N THR A 206 -9.53 -16.89 -3.94
CA THR A 206 -10.66 -17.30 -3.08
C THR A 206 -10.38 -17.15 -1.59
N SER A 207 -11.45 -17.06 -0.81
CA SER A 207 -11.46 -17.17 0.64
C SER A 207 -12.62 -18.07 1.04
N PRO A 208 -12.37 -19.34 1.43
CA PRO A 208 -13.42 -20.26 1.84
C PRO A 208 -13.95 -19.89 3.22
N ALA A 209 -15.27 -19.82 3.34
CA ALA A 209 -15.97 -19.64 4.60
C ALA A 209 -17.02 -20.74 4.79
N LYS A 210 -17.51 -20.91 6.02
CA LYS A 210 -18.45 -21.98 6.35
C LYS A 210 -19.73 -21.94 5.50
N GLU A 211 -20.27 -20.75 5.25
CA GLU A 211 -21.53 -20.56 4.56
C GLU A 211 -21.37 -20.45 3.04
N MET A 212 -20.21 -20.03 2.54
CA MET A 212 -19.99 -19.79 1.11
C MET A 212 -18.51 -19.73 0.75
N LEU A 213 -18.24 -19.78 -0.55
CA LEU A 213 -16.95 -19.51 -1.14
C LEU A 213 -16.91 -18.05 -1.64
N TYR A 214 -16.01 -17.25 -1.12
CA TYR A 214 -15.74 -15.93 -1.67
C TYR A 214 -14.73 -16.02 -2.81
N THR A 215 -14.92 -15.22 -3.87
CA THR A 215 -14.03 -15.18 -5.03
C THR A 215 -13.52 -13.77 -5.28
N GLY A 216 -12.25 -13.65 -5.66
CA GLY A 216 -11.52 -12.39 -5.75
C GLY A 216 -11.36 -11.85 -7.18
N VAL A 217 -12.33 -12.05 -8.07
CA VAL A 217 -12.25 -11.58 -9.49
C VAL A 217 -12.07 -10.08 -9.61
N GLY A 218 -12.63 -9.28 -8.68
CA GLY A 218 -12.53 -7.81 -8.71
C GLY A 218 -11.30 -7.23 -8.00
N PHE A 219 -10.30 -8.02 -7.67
CA PHE A 219 -9.09 -7.53 -7.02
C PHE A 219 -7.96 -7.24 -8.03
N ALA A 220 -7.12 -6.25 -7.74
CA ALA A 220 -5.98 -5.88 -8.56
C ALA A 220 -5.01 -7.06 -8.83
N GLN A 221 -4.91 -8.00 -7.89
CA GLN A 221 -4.13 -9.22 -8.07
C GLN A 221 -4.72 -10.14 -9.16
N ALA A 222 -6.05 -10.22 -9.24
CA ALA A 222 -6.71 -10.98 -10.31
C ALA A 222 -6.48 -10.32 -11.68
N GLU A 223 -6.64 -9.00 -11.76
CA GLU A 223 -6.40 -8.22 -12.97
C GLU A 223 -4.95 -8.37 -13.46
N LEU A 224 -3.98 -8.26 -12.54
CA LEU A 224 -2.57 -8.48 -12.88
C LEU A 224 -2.33 -9.88 -13.46
N LEU A 225 -2.89 -10.94 -12.86
CA LEU A 225 -2.73 -12.29 -13.39
C LEU A 225 -3.37 -12.45 -14.77
N GLU A 226 -4.53 -11.81 -15.03
CA GLU A 226 -5.18 -11.81 -16.35
C GLU A 226 -4.35 -11.07 -17.38
N GLU A 227 -3.78 -9.90 -17.06
CA GLU A 227 -2.86 -9.16 -17.92
C GLU A 227 -1.62 -9.98 -18.29
N LEU A 228 -1.17 -10.84 -17.37
CA LEU A 228 -0.04 -11.74 -17.59
C LEU A 228 -0.42 -13.05 -18.28
N GLY A 229 -1.68 -13.23 -18.66
CA GLY A 229 -2.15 -14.33 -19.49
C GLY A 229 -2.90 -15.44 -18.77
N ALA A 230 -3.24 -15.29 -17.49
CA ALA A 230 -4.07 -16.24 -16.77
C ALA A 230 -5.55 -16.14 -17.18
N THR A 231 -6.28 -17.24 -16.98
CA THR A 231 -7.75 -17.24 -17.00
C THR A 231 -8.22 -17.28 -15.55
N ILE A 232 -8.83 -16.20 -15.09
CA ILE A 232 -9.41 -16.10 -13.76
C ILE A 232 -10.87 -16.52 -13.81
N VAL A 233 -11.29 -17.38 -12.87
CA VAL A 233 -12.67 -17.85 -12.73
C VAL A 233 -13.21 -17.54 -11.35
N GLY A 234 -14.52 -17.26 -11.28
CA GLY A 234 -15.21 -16.92 -10.04
C GLY A 234 -16.47 -16.12 -10.32
N ALA A 235 -17.26 -15.85 -9.29
CA ALA A 235 -18.39 -14.95 -9.40
C ALA A 235 -17.90 -13.50 -9.37
N ASP A 236 -18.54 -12.66 -10.16
CA ASP A 236 -18.28 -11.22 -10.14
C ASP A 236 -18.64 -10.63 -8.77
N ALA A 237 -17.89 -9.62 -8.36
CA ALA A 237 -18.22 -8.81 -7.20
C ALA A 237 -19.52 -8.02 -7.44
N PRO A 238 -20.29 -7.70 -6.39
CA PRO A 238 -21.41 -6.79 -6.50
C PRO A 238 -20.95 -5.41 -6.96
N LYS A 239 -21.76 -4.71 -7.74
CA LYS A 239 -21.40 -3.42 -8.38
C LYS A 239 -21.04 -2.29 -7.42
N THR A 240 -21.25 -2.45 -6.14
CA THR A 240 -20.98 -1.42 -5.12
C THR A 240 -20.49 -2.07 -3.81
N GLY A 241 -19.39 -1.59 -3.31
CA GLY A 241 -18.98 -1.66 -1.91
C GLY A 241 -18.18 -2.88 -1.47
N ASN A 242 -18.25 -4.03 -2.12
CA ASN A 242 -17.48 -5.22 -1.72
C ASN A 242 -16.81 -5.84 -2.95
N PRO A 243 -15.48 -5.97 -3.01
CA PRO A 243 -14.78 -6.55 -4.15
C PRO A 243 -14.89 -8.08 -4.23
N TRP A 244 -15.52 -8.73 -3.24
CA TRP A 244 -15.68 -10.18 -3.20
C TRP A 244 -16.93 -10.65 -3.93
N GLY A 245 -16.76 -11.54 -4.89
CA GLY A 245 -17.84 -12.37 -5.40
C GLY A 245 -18.28 -13.39 -4.35
N GLN A 246 -19.52 -13.87 -4.44
CA GLN A 246 -20.09 -14.80 -3.48
C GLN A 246 -20.67 -16.01 -4.22
N VAL A 247 -20.23 -17.21 -3.87
CA VAL A 247 -20.66 -18.47 -4.48
C VAL A 247 -21.18 -19.39 -3.39
N ALA A 248 -22.43 -19.83 -3.51
CA ALA A 248 -22.94 -20.89 -2.65
C ALA A 248 -22.14 -22.18 -2.90
N TRP A 249 -21.89 -22.96 -1.87
CA TRP A 249 -21.06 -24.18 -2.00
C TRP A 249 -21.60 -25.15 -3.05
N GLU A 250 -22.92 -25.25 -3.20
CA GLU A 250 -23.56 -26.10 -4.21
C GLU A 250 -23.27 -25.65 -5.64
N ASP A 251 -22.97 -24.36 -5.82
CA ASP A 251 -22.68 -23.76 -7.12
C ASP A 251 -21.18 -23.63 -7.41
N ALA A 252 -20.30 -24.03 -6.49
CA ALA A 252 -18.84 -23.90 -6.64
C ALA A 252 -18.31 -24.59 -7.89
N SER A 253 -18.91 -25.72 -8.30
CA SER A 253 -18.55 -26.46 -9.51
C SER A 253 -18.87 -25.72 -10.82
N THR A 254 -19.63 -24.62 -10.79
CA THR A 254 -19.90 -23.79 -11.98
C THR A 254 -18.69 -22.93 -12.37
N TYR A 255 -17.72 -22.80 -11.49
CA TYR A 255 -16.46 -22.08 -11.69
C TYR A 255 -15.28 -23.05 -11.62
N PRO A 256 -15.05 -23.86 -12.68
CA PRO A 256 -14.04 -24.91 -12.65
C PRO A 256 -12.64 -24.31 -12.60
N ALA A 257 -11.97 -24.42 -11.46
CA ALA A 257 -10.62 -23.97 -11.22
C ALA A 257 -9.65 -25.14 -11.16
N ASP A 258 -8.48 -24.98 -11.78
CA ASP A 258 -7.38 -25.93 -11.70
C ASP A 258 -6.44 -25.59 -10.56
N ILE A 259 -6.34 -24.31 -10.20
CA ILE A 259 -5.53 -23.79 -9.11
C ILE A 259 -6.41 -22.88 -8.23
N LEU A 260 -6.33 -23.05 -6.92
CA LEU A 260 -6.95 -22.13 -5.96
C LEU A 260 -5.85 -21.33 -5.26
N LEU A 261 -5.88 -20.01 -5.44
CA LEU A 261 -5.13 -19.08 -4.61
C LEU A 261 -6.03 -18.71 -3.43
N VAL A 262 -5.66 -19.17 -2.24
CA VAL A 262 -6.49 -19.05 -1.03
C VAL A 262 -5.96 -17.94 -0.16
N GLU A 263 -6.84 -17.04 0.30
CA GLU A 263 -6.45 -15.93 1.16
C GLU A 263 -5.86 -16.44 2.48
N GLY A 264 -4.63 -16.00 2.79
CA GLY A 264 -3.94 -16.40 3.99
C GLY A 264 -3.53 -17.88 4.02
N TYR A 265 -3.42 -18.56 2.88
CA TYR A 265 -2.97 -19.96 2.82
C TYR A 265 -1.56 -20.11 3.40
N SER A 266 -1.40 -21.07 4.28
CA SER A 266 -0.13 -21.39 4.94
C SER A 266 -0.11 -22.88 5.29
N GLU A 267 1.01 -23.37 5.84
CA GLU A 267 1.13 -24.74 6.35
C GLU A 267 0.10 -25.07 7.46
N ASP A 268 -0.38 -24.03 8.18
CA ASP A 268 -1.38 -24.15 9.25
C ASP A 268 -2.83 -24.00 8.74
N PHE A 269 -3.04 -23.88 7.42
CA PHE A 269 -4.36 -23.74 6.85
C PHE A 269 -5.23 -24.94 7.18
N SER A 270 -6.35 -24.71 7.86
CA SER A 270 -7.14 -25.79 8.46
C SER A 270 -8.62 -25.80 8.02
N PHE A 271 -9.03 -24.94 7.07
CA PHE A 271 -10.39 -24.99 6.56
C PHE A 271 -10.65 -26.30 5.84
N SER A 272 -11.72 -26.98 6.21
CA SER A 272 -12.18 -28.23 5.59
C SER A 272 -13.70 -28.30 5.65
N SER A 273 -14.28 -28.75 4.57
CA SER A 273 -15.68 -29.15 4.47
C SER A 273 -15.82 -30.20 3.37
N GLU A 274 -16.90 -30.98 3.39
CA GLU A 274 -17.15 -32.01 2.38
C GLU A 274 -17.13 -31.45 0.94
N LEU A 275 -17.66 -30.22 0.75
CA LEU A 275 -17.71 -29.57 -0.56
C LEU A 275 -16.37 -28.96 -0.96
N TRP A 276 -15.62 -28.39 -0.01
CA TRP A 276 -14.27 -27.91 -0.26
C TRP A 276 -13.33 -29.06 -0.63
N ASP A 277 -13.35 -30.15 0.16
CA ASP A 277 -12.48 -31.30 -0.04
C ASP A 277 -12.82 -32.08 -1.35
N ALA A 278 -14.03 -31.84 -1.91
CA ALA A 278 -14.44 -32.40 -3.19
C ALA A 278 -13.96 -31.59 -4.42
N LEU A 279 -13.44 -30.37 -4.23
CA LEU A 279 -12.97 -29.56 -5.36
C LEU A 279 -11.74 -30.23 -6.01
N PRO A 280 -11.69 -30.32 -7.36
CA PRO A 280 -10.57 -30.99 -8.05
C PRO A 280 -9.19 -30.39 -7.73
N ALA A 281 -9.09 -29.06 -7.61
CA ALA A 281 -7.84 -28.40 -7.26
C ALA A 281 -7.37 -28.73 -5.83
N VAL A 282 -8.30 -28.88 -4.88
CA VAL A 282 -8.01 -29.30 -3.50
C VAL A 282 -7.51 -30.75 -3.49
N GLN A 283 -8.18 -31.64 -4.22
CA GLN A 283 -7.79 -33.06 -4.32
C GLN A 283 -6.42 -33.25 -5.00
N ALA A 284 -6.04 -32.32 -5.87
CA ALA A 284 -4.76 -32.33 -6.57
C ALA A 284 -3.66 -31.59 -5.82
N ASP A 285 -3.95 -31.01 -4.64
CA ASP A 285 -3.01 -30.19 -3.87
C ASP A 285 -2.45 -29.01 -4.67
N GLN A 286 -3.30 -28.42 -5.55
CA GLN A 286 -2.96 -27.26 -6.37
C GLN A 286 -3.45 -25.96 -5.71
N LEU A 287 -2.91 -25.71 -4.51
CA LEU A 287 -3.25 -24.59 -3.65
C LEU A 287 -2.06 -23.64 -3.49
N GLY A 288 -2.32 -22.35 -3.48
CA GLY A 288 -1.34 -21.30 -3.22
C GLY A 288 -1.91 -20.18 -2.37
N ALA A 289 -1.04 -19.31 -1.90
CA ALA A 289 -1.41 -18.15 -1.10
C ALA A 289 -1.71 -16.91 -1.95
N TRP A 290 -2.57 -16.07 -1.45
CA TRP A 290 -2.70 -14.67 -1.85
C TRP A 290 -3.21 -13.83 -0.68
N SER A 291 -3.06 -12.51 -0.76
CA SER A 291 -3.59 -11.60 0.24
C SER A 291 -4.36 -10.45 -0.42
N SER A 292 -5.58 -10.21 0.04
CA SER A 292 -6.35 -9.05 -0.38
C SER A 292 -5.88 -7.75 0.29
N LYS A 293 -5.06 -7.85 1.35
CA LYS A 293 -4.70 -6.76 2.26
C LYS A 293 -3.21 -6.67 2.58
N GLY A 294 -2.38 -7.53 2.01
CA GLY A 294 -0.94 -7.56 2.28
C GLY A 294 -0.19 -6.28 1.90
N ALA A 295 1.11 -6.27 2.14
CA ALA A 295 1.96 -5.14 1.81
C ALA A 295 1.85 -4.73 0.33
N MET A 296 1.76 -3.42 0.08
CA MET A 296 1.58 -2.85 -1.26
C MET A 296 2.93 -2.41 -1.84
N THR A 297 3.89 -3.35 -1.92
CA THR A 297 5.26 -3.06 -2.35
C THR A 297 5.70 -3.95 -3.51
N ALA A 298 6.69 -3.51 -4.27
CA ALA A 298 7.21 -4.28 -5.40
C ALA A 298 7.83 -5.60 -4.94
N SER A 299 8.53 -5.61 -3.81
CA SER A 299 9.13 -6.81 -3.23
C SER A 299 8.09 -7.87 -2.88
N THR A 300 7.00 -7.48 -2.23
CA THR A 300 5.91 -8.39 -1.85
C THR A 300 5.21 -8.98 -3.06
N TYR A 301 4.88 -8.17 -4.06
CA TYR A 301 4.25 -8.66 -5.27
C TYR A 301 5.18 -9.52 -6.12
N ALA A 302 6.49 -9.23 -6.15
CA ALA A 302 7.48 -10.06 -6.81
C ALA A 302 7.57 -11.46 -6.17
N ALA A 303 7.65 -11.52 -4.85
CA ALA A 303 7.68 -12.78 -4.11
C ALA A 303 6.42 -13.61 -4.38
N TRP A 304 5.24 -12.99 -4.23
CA TRP A 304 3.96 -13.64 -4.51
C TRP A 304 3.85 -14.18 -5.94
N LEU A 305 4.21 -13.39 -6.96
CA LEU A 305 4.17 -13.83 -8.37
C LEU A 305 5.11 -14.98 -8.64
N ASN A 306 6.30 -15.00 -8.01
CA ASN A 306 7.24 -16.12 -8.14
C ASN A 306 6.66 -17.42 -7.55
N ASP A 307 6.00 -17.34 -6.40
CA ASP A 307 5.33 -18.49 -5.77
C ASP A 307 4.19 -19.01 -6.65
N VAL A 308 3.37 -18.10 -7.19
CA VAL A 308 2.28 -18.46 -8.11
C VAL A 308 2.83 -19.04 -9.42
N ALA A 309 3.92 -18.51 -9.96
CA ALA A 309 4.58 -19.06 -11.15
C ALA A 309 5.11 -20.48 -10.93
N ALA A 310 5.70 -20.73 -9.75
CA ALA A 310 6.17 -22.06 -9.36
C ALA A 310 5.00 -23.04 -9.23
N LEU A 311 3.90 -22.63 -8.60
CA LEU A 311 2.67 -23.43 -8.49
C LEU A 311 2.09 -23.74 -9.88
N VAL A 312 1.93 -22.73 -10.74
CA VAL A 312 1.46 -22.91 -12.12
C VAL A 312 2.34 -23.89 -12.89
N SER A 313 3.67 -23.77 -12.75
CA SER A 313 4.62 -24.64 -13.45
C SER A 313 4.44 -26.12 -13.09
N SER A 314 4.15 -26.41 -11.82
CA SER A 314 3.95 -27.77 -11.30
C SER A 314 2.52 -28.31 -11.48
N SER A 315 1.55 -27.42 -11.69
CA SER A 315 0.12 -27.77 -11.79
C SER A 315 -0.27 -28.36 -13.17
N THR A 316 -1.35 -29.13 -13.15
CA THR A 316 -1.95 -29.76 -14.33
C THR A 316 -3.44 -29.44 -14.41
N LYS A 317 -4.03 -29.62 -15.60
CA LYS A 317 -5.48 -29.49 -15.80
C LYS A 317 -6.22 -30.55 -14.98
N VAL A 318 -7.14 -30.13 -14.10
CA VAL A 318 -7.94 -31.02 -13.23
C VAL A 318 -9.42 -30.70 -13.25
N SER A 319 -9.82 -29.56 -13.84
CA SER A 319 -11.20 -29.08 -13.95
C SER A 319 -11.80 -29.26 -15.35
#